data_8f0c5e627dbfe9aaa5946faa07a0656b
#
_entry.id   8f0c5e627dbfe9aaa5946faa07a0656b
#
_cell.length_a   1.000
_cell.length_b   1.000
_cell.length_c   1.000
_cell.angle_alpha   90.00
_cell.angle_beta   90.00
_cell.angle_gamma   90.00
#
_symmetry.space_group_name_H-M   'P 1'
#
loop_
_entity.id
_entity.type
_entity.pdbx_description
1 polymer ?
#
loop_
_entity_poly.entity_id
_entity_poly.type
_entity_poly.pdbx_seq_one_letter_code
_entity_poly.pdbx_strand_id
1 'polypeptide(L)' 'MGMNPYEIRFNLLRDAQNMLYQNWHSRFQVEERVATAEGRPMKCPAPPTADEIKALAKNLYEFVQDQS' A
#
# COMPACT_ATOMS: atom_id res chain seq x y z
N MET A 1 -23.74 -16.51 3.84
CA MET A 1 -22.54 -17.16 4.34
C MET A 1 -21.41 -16.16 4.42
N GLY A 2 -20.82 -16.02 5.60
CA GLY A 2 -19.70 -15.12 5.78
C GLY A 2 -18.40 -15.73 5.31
N MET A 3 -17.44 -14.89 4.98
CA MET A 3 -16.09 -15.35 4.72
C MET A 3 -15.47 -15.88 6.01
N ASN A 4 -14.62 -16.91 5.91
CA ASN A 4 -13.90 -17.36 7.08
C ASN A 4 -12.80 -16.34 7.41
N PRO A 5 -12.26 -16.34 8.66
CA PRO A 5 -11.24 -15.36 9.05
C PRO A 5 -9.98 -15.39 8.18
N TYR A 6 -9.68 -16.53 7.60
CA TYR A 6 -8.53 -16.70 6.74
C TYR A 6 -8.68 -15.91 5.45
N GLU A 7 -9.86 -16.00 4.83
CA GLU A 7 -10.16 -15.26 3.61
C GLU A 7 -10.16 -13.76 3.84
N ILE A 8 -10.72 -13.33 4.98
CA ILE A 8 -10.74 -11.91 5.35
C ILE A 8 -9.31 -11.37 5.45
N ARG A 9 -8.44 -12.08 6.14
CA ARG A 9 -7.04 -11.67 6.29
C ARG A 9 -6.32 -11.63 4.95
N PHE A 10 -6.55 -12.62 4.12
CA PHE A 10 -5.93 -12.68 2.80
C PHE A 10 -6.39 -11.50 1.94
N ASN A 11 -7.69 -11.22 1.93
CA ASN A 11 -8.22 -10.10 1.15
C ASN A 11 -7.70 -8.76 1.66
N LEU A 12 -7.58 -8.59 2.98
CA LEU A 12 -7.04 -7.37 3.56
C LEU A 12 -5.57 -7.19 3.21
N LEU A 13 -4.81 -8.28 3.22
CA LEU A 13 -3.40 -8.24 2.85
C LEU A 13 -3.23 -7.81 1.39
N ARG A 14 -4.05 -8.38 0.51
CA ARG A 14 -4.04 -8.01 -0.90
C ARG A 14 -4.43 -6.54 -1.11
N ASP A 15 -5.48 -6.08 -0.42
CA ASP A 15 -5.94 -4.70 -0.52
C ASP A 15 -4.90 -3.73 0.02
N ALA A 16 -4.24 -4.07 1.13
CA ALA A 16 -3.16 -3.27 1.68
C ALA A 16 -2.00 -3.16 0.70
N GLN A 17 -1.64 -4.27 0.08
CA GLN A 17 -0.58 -4.28 -0.94
C GLN A 17 -0.93 -3.36 -2.10
N ASN A 18 -2.16 -3.46 -2.61
CA ASN A 18 -2.61 -2.63 -3.72
C ASN A 18 -2.59 -1.15 -3.36
N MET A 19 -3.06 -0.79 -2.17
CA MET A 19 -3.07 0.61 -1.71
C MET A 19 -1.66 1.18 -1.63
N LEU A 20 -0.73 0.42 -1.04
CA LEU A 20 0.64 0.87 -0.89
C LEU A 20 1.34 0.99 -2.24
N TYR A 21 1.11 0.05 -3.16
CA TYR A 21 1.68 0.13 -4.51
C TYR A 21 1.12 1.29 -5.31
N GLN A 22 -0.18 1.59 -5.17
CA GLN A 22 -0.77 2.74 -5.82
C GLN A 22 -0.17 4.04 -5.30
N ASN A 23 0.02 4.16 -3.99
CA ASN A 23 0.67 5.32 -3.40
C ASN A 23 2.11 5.45 -3.86
N TRP A 24 2.85 4.35 -3.89
CA TRP A 24 4.23 4.34 -4.35
C TRP A 24 4.31 4.78 -5.81
N HIS A 25 3.42 4.25 -6.65
CA HIS A 25 3.38 4.57 -8.07
C HIS A 25 3.10 6.06 -8.29
N SER A 26 2.17 6.64 -7.51
CA SER A 26 1.88 8.07 -7.57
C SER A 26 3.09 8.91 -7.20
N ARG A 27 3.81 8.53 -6.14
CA ARG A 27 5.04 9.21 -5.72
C ARG A 27 6.12 9.10 -6.80
N PHE A 28 6.22 7.94 -7.41
CA PHE A 28 7.17 7.70 -8.49
C PHE A 28 6.91 8.65 -9.66
N GLN A 29 5.64 8.80 -10.06
CA GLN A 29 5.26 9.69 -11.17
C GLN A 29 5.55 11.14 -10.83
N VAL A 30 5.26 11.58 -9.62
CA VAL A 30 5.53 12.95 -9.18
C VAL A 30 7.03 13.21 -9.21
N GLU A 31 7.84 12.31 -8.66
CA GLU A 31 9.30 12.45 -8.65
C GLU A 31 9.86 12.51 -10.07
N GLU A 32 9.32 11.69 -10.96
CA GLU A 32 9.75 11.70 -12.37
C GLU A 32 9.51 13.07 -13.00
N ARG A 33 8.33 13.66 -12.77
CA ARG A 33 8.01 14.99 -13.32
C ARG A 33 8.94 16.06 -12.75
N VAL A 34 9.12 16.05 -11.42
CA VAL A 34 9.94 17.04 -10.76
C VAL A 34 11.40 16.94 -11.20
N ALA A 35 11.93 15.72 -11.26
CA ALA A 35 13.30 15.51 -11.71
C ALA A 35 13.50 15.97 -13.15
N THR A 36 12.54 15.69 -14.02
CA THR A 36 12.60 16.14 -15.42
C THR A 36 12.54 17.65 -15.50
N ALA A 37 11.65 18.29 -14.76
CA ALA A 37 11.51 19.75 -14.77
C ALA A 37 12.76 20.44 -14.22
N GLU A 38 13.42 19.87 -13.22
CA GLU A 38 14.62 20.42 -12.62
C GLU A 38 15.92 20.01 -13.33
N GLY A 39 15.82 19.07 -14.27
CA GLY A 39 17.01 18.59 -14.98
C GLY A 39 17.96 17.79 -14.10
N ARG A 40 17.48 17.16 -13.05
CA ARG A 40 18.28 16.36 -12.12
C ARG A 40 17.99 14.87 -12.27
N PRO A 41 18.93 14.01 -11.82
CA PRO A 41 18.65 12.58 -11.79
C PRO A 41 17.45 12.25 -10.90
N MET A 42 16.66 11.29 -11.34
CA MET A 42 15.51 10.84 -10.60
C MET A 42 15.92 10.01 -9.39
N LYS A 43 15.33 10.31 -8.22
CA LYS A 43 15.46 9.48 -7.02
C LYS A 43 14.26 8.55 -6.95
N CYS A 44 14.46 7.26 -7.21
CA CYS A 44 13.38 6.31 -7.14
C CYS A 44 12.92 6.13 -5.69
N PRO A 45 11.63 6.36 -5.37
CA PRO A 45 11.16 6.05 -4.02
C PRO A 45 11.23 4.55 -3.77
N ALA A 46 11.48 4.18 -2.52
CA ALA A 46 11.54 2.77 -2.15
C ALA A 46 10.16 2.14 -2.27
N PRO A 47 10.06 0.92 -2.87
CA PRO A 47 8.77 0.25 -2.95
C PRO A 47 8.30 -0.21 -1.57
N PRO A 48 6.99 -0.48 -1.41
CA PRO A 48 6.48 -0.97 -0.12
C PRO A 48 7.14 -2.27 0.29
N THR A 49 7.46 -2.38 1.58
CA THR A 49 8.04 -3.60 2.13
C THR A 49 6.94 -4.54 2.61
N ALA A 50 7.29 -5.81 2.81
CA ALA A 50 6.35 -6.78 3.38
C ALA A 50 5.88 -6.36 4.77
N ASP A 51 6.76 -5.74 5.56
CA ASP A 51 6.41 -5.27 6.90
C ASP A 51 5.38 -4.13 6.84
N GLU A 52 5.52 -3.21 5.89
CA GLU A 52 4.56 -2.14 5.69
C GLU A 52 3.20 -2.69 5.27
N ILE A 53 3.19 -3.68 4.38
CA ILE A 53 1.96 -4.32 3.92
C ILE A 53 1.26 -5.02 5.09
N LYS A 54 2.01 -5.74 5.90
CA LYS A 54 1.47 -6.43 7.08
C LYS A 54 0.91 -5.44 8.10
N ALA A 55 1.60 -4.33 8.34
CA ALA A 55 1.15 -3.32 9.29
C ALA A 55 -0.16 -2.69 8.84
N LEU A 56 -0.28 -2.35 7.56
CA LEU A 56 -1.51 -1.78 7.04
C LEU A 56 -2.64 -2.80 7.07
N ALA A 57 -2.38 -4.04 6.71
CA ALA A 57 -3.39 -5.10 6.75
C ALA A 57 -3.90 -5.31 8.17
N LYS A 58 -3.03 -5.26 9.17
CA LYS A 58 -3.41 -5.37 10.56
C LYS A 58 -4.32 -4.22 10.97
N ASN A 59 -3.99 -3.00 10.58
CA ASN A 59 -4.81 -1.83 10.88
C ASN A 59 -6.18 -1.95 10.25
N LEU A 60 -6.26 -2.39 9.00
CA LEU A 60 -7.52 -2.59 8.32
C LEU A 60 -8.36 -3.66 9.00
N TYR A 61 -7.73 -4.73 9.45
CA TYR A 61 -8.43 -5.81 10.15
C TYR A 61 -9.02 -5.32 11.47
N GLU A 62 -8.25 -4.55 12.23
CA GLU A 62 -8.72 -3.95 13.48
C GLU A 62 -9.91 -3.02 13.23
N PHE A 63 -9.85 -2.23 12.18
CA PHE A 63 -10.96 -1.33 11.81
C PHE A 63 -12.23 -2.13 11.49
N VAL A 64 -12.11 -3.22 10.76
CA VAL A 64 -13.27 -4.07 10.44
C VAL A 64 -13.86 -4.69 11.70
N GLN A 65 -13.01 -5.14 12.63
CA GLN A 65 -13.48 -5.70 13.89
C GLN A 65 -14.21 -4.68 14.76
N ASP A 66 -13.71 -3.45 14.78
CA ASP A 66 -14.33 -2.39 15.59
C ASP A 66 -15.73 -2.04 15.10
N GLN A 67 -16.05 -2.34 13.85
CA GLN A 67 -17.34 -2.03 13.26
C GLN A 67 -18.34 -3.17 13.35
N SER A 68 -17.95 -4.32 13.79
CA SER A 68 -18.82 -5.50 13.89
C SER A 68 -19.55 -5.59 15.21
#